data_02df6d05bfb9957899a8b7b1924701c8
#
_entry.id   02df6d05bfb9957899a8b7b1924701c8
#
_cell.length_a   1.000
_cell.length_b   1.000
_cell.length_c   1.000
_cell.angle_alpha   90.00
_cell.angle_beta   90.00
_cell.angle_gamma   90.00
#
_symmetry.space_group_name_H-M   'P 1'
#
loop_
_entity.id
_entity.type
_entity.pdbx_description
1 polymer ?
#
loop_
_entity_poly.entity_id
_entity_poly.type
_entity_poly.pdbx_seq_one_letter_code
_entity_poly.pdbx_strand_id
1 'polypeptide(L)'
;MELCENITVNGWDFELVENDVDDVFYQCRGEVMYDDEHDEMPEPSLWRAAQKLVDILVKDGLRVYAGHSEKGWVEVTINMNNGL
;
A
#
# COMPACT_ATOMS: atom_id res chain seq x y z
N MET A 1 0.38 -18.57 -3.84
CA MET A 1 1.48 -17.71 -3.38
C MET A 1 1.22 -17.23 -1.97
N GLU A 2 2.19 -17.37 -1.11
CA GLU A 2 2.05 -16.86 0.23
C GLU A 2 2.53 -15.42 0.32
N LEU A 3 1.75 -14.60 1.00
CA LEU A 3 2.10 -13.21 1.22
C LEU A 3 2.76 -13.07 2.59
N CYS A 4 3.80 -12.28 2.68
CA CYS A 4 4.43 -11.99 3.96
C CYS A 4 3.50 -11.13 4.81
N GLU A 5 3.49 -11.37 6.11
CA GLU A 5 2.65 -10.58 7.01
C GLU A 5 3.12 -9.13 7.12
N ASN A 6 4.41 -8.93 6.99
CA ASN A 6 5.01 -7.60 7.06
C ASN A 6 6.07 -7.48 5.98
N ILE A 7 6.11 -6.35 5.32
CA ILE A 7 7.13 -6.03 4.34
C ILE A 7 7.67 -4.66 4.65
N THR A 8 8.99 -4.55 4.78
CA THR A 8 9.64 -3.27 5.00
C THR A 8 10.21 -2.76 3.68
N VAL A 9 9.83 -1.55 3.31
CA VAL A 9 10.32 -0.91 2.09
C VAL A 9 10.79 0.49 2.45
N ASN A 10 12.05 0.78 2.18
CA ASN A 10 12.64 2.09 2.45
C ASN A 10 12.43 2.56 3.89
N GLY A 11 12.48 1.64 4.83
CA GLY A 11 12.29 1.96 6.24
C GLY A 11 10.84 2.01 6.72
N TRP A 12 9.91 1.82 5.83
CA TRP A 12 8.49 1.80 6.18
C TRP A 12 7.99 0.37 6.26
N ASP A 13 7.34 0.03 7.38
CA ASP A 13 6.79 -1.30 7.59
C ASP A 13 5.34 -1.35 7.13
N PHE A 14 5.08 -2.19 6.14
CA PHE A 14 3.73 -2.41 5.64
C PHE A 14 3.18 -3.69 6.25
N GLU A 15 1.99 -3.61 6.80
CA GLU A 15 1.32 -4.72 7.45
C GLU A 15 0.24 -5.28 6.55
N LEU A 16 0.21 -6.60 6.43
CA LEU A 16 -0.80 -7.28 5.63
C LEU A 16 -2.13 -7.33 6.39
N VAL A 17 -3.19 -6.91 5.73
CA VAL A 17 -4.54 -6.97 6.27
C VAL A 17 -5.38 -7.83 5.34
N GLU A 18 -6.03 -8.82 5.91
CA GLU A 18 -6.90 -9.72 5.17
C GLU A 18 -8.29 -9.66 5.79
N ASN A 19 -9.14 -8.79 5.25
CA ASN A 19 -10.50 -8.65 5.75
C ASN A 19 -11.43 -9.71 5.20
N ASP A 20 -11.19 -10.10 3.96
CA ASP A 20 -11.99 -11.09 3.27
C ASP A 20 -11.13 -11.73 2.20
N VAL A 21 -11.65 -12.75 1.56
CA VAL A 21 -10.94 -13.45 0.49
C VAL A 21 -10.52 -12.48 -0.61
N ASP A 22 -11.38 -11.52 -0.92
CA ASP A 22 -11.15 -10.56 -1.99
C ASP A 22 -10.70 -9.20 -1.49
N ASP A 23 -10.46 -9.06 -0.19
CA ASP A 23 -10.09 -7.77 0.40
C ASP A 23 -8.78 -7.90 1.16
N VAL A 24 -7.71 -7.89 0.41
CA VAL A 24 -6.36 -8.08 0.94
C VAL A 24 -5.51 -6.88 0.54
N PHE A 25 -4.81 -6.29 1.50
CA PHE A 25 -3.96 -5.15 1.22
C PHE A 25 -2.86 -5.03 2.27
N TYR A 26 -1.80 -4.30 1.89
CA TYR A 26 -0.77 -3.87 2.82
C TYR A 26 -1.06 -2.43 3.20
N GLN A 27 -0.85 -2.10 4.47
CA GLN A 27 -1.09 -0.73 4.94
C GLN A 27 0.09 -0.23 5.76
N CYS A 28 0.30 1.08 5.70
CA CYS A 28 1.28 1.76 6.53
C CYS A 28 0.78 3.17 6.77
N ARG A 29 1.01 3.68 7.96
CA ARG A 29 0.55 5.02 8.31
C ARG A 29 1.75 5.93 8.55
N GLY A 30 1.75 7.08 7.90
CA GLY A 30 2.71 8.13 8.14
C GLY A 30 2.03 9.38 8.68
N GLU A 31 2.72 10.48 8.63
CA GLU A 31 2.13 11.76 9.01
C GLU A 31 1.28 12.29 7.86
N VAL A 32 0.25 13.02 8.21
CA VAL A 32 -0.59 13.69 7.24
C VAL A 32 0.11 14.96 6.77
N MET A 33 0.23 15.11 5.46
CA MET A 33 0.76 16.31 4.85
C MET A 33 -0.38 17.05 4.17
N TYR A 34 -0.32 18.36 4.17
CA TYR A 34 -1.33 19.20 3.53
C TYR A 34 -0.68 20.03 2.45
N ASP A 35 -1.34 20.11 1.30
CA ASP A 35 -0.87 21.00 0.25
C ASP A 35 -1.57 22.36 0.38
N ASP A 36 -1.32 23.25 -0.56
CA ASP A 36 -1.87 24.60 -0.53
C ASP A 36 -3.38 24.62 -0.69
N GLU A 37 -3.96 23.53 -1.12
CA GLU A 37 -5.40 23.41 -1.32
C GLU A 37 -6.07 22.65 -0.18
N HIS A 38 -5.32 22.36 0.86
CA HIS A 38 -5.80 21.65 2.04
C HIS A 38 -6.15 20.18 1.80
N ASP A 39 -5.62 19.60 0.74
CA ASP A 39 -5.78 18.17 0.51
C ASP A 39 -4.86 17.38 1.44
N GLU A 40 -5.40 16.34 2.02
CA GLU A 40 -4.60 15.44 2.82
C GLU A 40 -3.79 14.52 1.92
N MET A 41 -2.47 14.57 2.06
CA MET A 41 -1.58 13.76 1.28
C MET A 41 -0.72 12.89 2.19
N PRO A 42 -0.34 11.71 1.77
CA PRO A 42 0.59 10.91 2.55
C PRO A 42 1.98 11.52 2.48
N GLU A 43 2.80 11.18 3.45
CA GLU A 43 4.19 11.58 3.45
C GLU A 43 4.86 11.12 2.15
N PRO A 44 5.61 12.00 1.46
CA PRO A 44 6.20 11.63 0.17
C PRO A 44 7.10 10.40 0.21
N SER A 45 7.87 10.23 1.28
CA SER A 45 8.73 9.05 1.39
C SER A 45 7.92 7.77 1.55
N LEU A 46 6.81 7.85 2.27
CA LEU A 46 5.91 6.70 2.41
C LEU A 46 5.24 6.38 1.08
N TRP A 47 4.81 7.41 0.36
CA TRP A 47 4.19 7.19 -0.94
C TRP A 47 5.16 6.53 -1.92
N ARG A 48 6.41 6.97 -1.93
CA ARG A 48 7.44 6.33 -2.76
C ARG A 48 7.68 4.89 -2.35
N ALA A 49 7.67 4.60 -1.04
CA ALA A 49 7.81 3.22 -0.57
C ALA A 49 6.65 2.35 -1.05
N ALA A 50 5.43 2.90 -1.03
CA ALA A 50 4.26 2.18 -1.52
C ALA A 50 4.38 1.87 -3.01
N GLN A 51 4.85 2.83 -3.80
CA GLN A 51 5.06 2.61 -5.23
C GLN A 51 6.09 1.52 -5.47
N LYS A 52 7.15 1.51 -4.68
CA LYS A 52 8.17 0.47 -4.79
C LYS A 52 7.61 -0.90 -4.41
N LEU A 53 6.78 -0.95 -3.40
CA LEU A 53 6.13 -2.20 -3.02
C LEU A 53 5.22 -2.71 -4.15
N VAL A 54 4.51 -1.81 -4.82
CA VAL A 54 3.73 -2.19 -6.00
C VAL A 54 4.63 -2.86 -7.03
N ASP A 55 5.78 -2.25 -7.32
CA ASP A 55 6.70 -2.83 -8.31
C ASP A 55 7.19 -4.22 -7.91
N ILE A 56 7.48 -4.41 -6.63
CA ILE A 56 7.93 -5.70 -6.12
C ILE A 56 6.85 -6.76 -6.33
N LEU A 57 5.62 -6.44 -5.97
CA LEU A 57 4.52 -7.39 -6.05
C LEU A 57 4.12 -7.67 -7.51
N VAL A 58 4.21 -6.67 -8.37
CA VAL A 58 3.94 -6.86 -9.79
C VAL A 58 4.95 -7.83 -10.40
N LYS A 59 6.21 -7.73 -10.00
CA LYS A 59 7.23 -8.67 -10.47
C LYS A 59 6.95 -10.10 -10.02
N ASP A 60 6.25 -10.25 -8.91
CA ASP A 60 5.84 -11.58 -8.42
C ASP A 60 4.57 -12.07 -9.10
N GLY A 61 4.03 -11.32 -10.05
CA GLY A 61 2.87 -11.74 -10.81
C GLY A 61 1.53 -11.30 -10.25
N LEU A 62 1.55 -10.45 -9.27
CA LEU A 62 0.31 -9.97 -8.65
C LEU A 62 -0.19 -8.70 -9.33
N ARG A 63 -1.48 -8.50 -9.26
CA ARG A 63 -2.10 -7.24 -9.69
C ARG A 63 -2.32 -6.40 -8.46
N VAL A 64 -1.63 -5.28 -8.39
CA VAL A 64 -1.69 -4.43 -7.20
C VAL A 64 -1.76 -2.97 -7.60
N TYR A 65 -2.28 -2.17 -6.70
CA TYR A 65 -2.27 -0.73 -6.89
C TYR A 65 -2.15 -0.04 -5.54
N ALA A 66 -1.57 1.14 -5.54
CA ALA A 66 -1.40 1.93 -4.34
C ALA A 66 -2.45 3.02 -4.27
N GLY A 67 -2.89 3.32 -3.07
CA GLY A 67 -3.81 4.41 -2.82
C GLY A 67 -3.57 4.97 -1.44
N HIS A 68 -4.20 6.07 -1.15
CA HIS A 68 -4.12 6.62 0.19
C HIS A 68 -5.51 7.00 0.68
N SER A 69 -5.65 6.95 1.99
CA SER A 69 -6.89 7.34 2.63
C SER A 69 -6.60 8.49 3.59
N GLU A 70 -7.57 8.83 4.39
CA GLU A 70 -7.42 9.92 5.34
C GLU A 70 -6.40 9.59 6.42
N LYS A 71 -5.89 10.63 7.08
CA LYS A 71 -5.05 10.51 8.29
C LYS A 71 -3.70 9.83 8.06
N GLY A 72 -3.18 9.94 6.84
CA GLY A 72 -1.83 9.46 6.56
C GLY A 72 -1.70 7.99 6.23
N TRP A 73 -2.79 7.29 6.07
CA TRP A 73 -2.76 5.89 5.69
C TRP A 73 -2.47 5.72 4.20
N VAL A 74 -1.59 4.79 3.90
CA VAL A 74 -1.31 4.36 2.54
C VAL A 74 -1.57 2.87 2.45
N GLU A 75 -2.26 2.46 1.39
CA GLU A 75 -2.63 1.07 1.19
C GLU A 75 -2.15 0.59 -0.17
N VAL A 76 -1.62 -0.62 -0.20
CA VAL A 76 -1.27 -1.30 -1.44
C VAL A 76 -2.23 -2.48 -1.56
N THR A 77 -3.23 -2.32 -2.40
CA THR A 77 -4.32 -3.29 -2.53
C THR A 77 -3.95 -4.36 -3.54
N ILE A 78 -4.18 -5.60 -3.17
CA ILE A 78 -3.90 -6.74 -4.02
C ILE A 78 -5.21 -7.26 -4.59
N ASN A 79 -5.26 -7.29 -5.92
CA ASN A 79 -6.44 -7.82 -6.60
C ASN A 79 -6.34 -9.33 -6.66
N MET A 80 -7.04 -9.98 -5.75
CA MET A 80 -7.03 -11.44 -5.67
C MET A 80 -7.91 -12.09 -6.73
N ASN A 81 -8.82 -11.31 -7.30
CA ASN A 81 -9.69 -11.81 -8.34
C ASN A 81 -9.07 -11.52 -9.68
N ASN A 82 -7.97 -12.18 -9.97
CA ASN A 82 -7.20 -11.83 -11.13
C ASN A 82 -7.67 -12.46 -12.38
N GLY A 83 -8.82 -12.27 -12.65
CA GLY A 83 -9.25 -12.44 -13.95
C GLY A 83 -9.43 -13.58 -14.56
N LEU A 84 -9.60 -14.11 -14.08
CA LEU A 84 -9.98 -15.02 -15.02
C LEU A 84 -10.89 -14.54 -16.03
#